data_43cdf0c9e6ce058b5e87cf0c6919e060
#
_entry.id   43cdf0c9e6ce058b5e87cf0c6919e060
#
_cell.length_a   1.000
_cell.length_b   1.000
_cell.length_c   1.000
_cell.angle_alpha   90.00
_cell.angle_beta   90.00
_cell.angle_gamma   90.00
#
_symmetry.space_group_name_H-M   'P 1'
#
loop_
_entity.id
_entity.type
_entity.pdbx_description
1 polymer ?
#
loop_
_entity_poly.entity_id
_entity_poly.type
_entity_poly.pdbx_seq_one_letter_code
_entity_poly.pdbx_strand_id
1 'polypeptide(L)'
;MEKVIKVWLKYYPVYLSGLWGTLWISAVTVFLGALLGMVVALMRMSRLKILRLISNVYVEILRGTPILLQLYFFWIGLPKLVPFELTDIQCIVAALVVNASAFISEIIRAGIGAVDKGQWEAARSIGLSEAHVMTRIILPQAVKNILPALCNEFISTVKGTSLASVFFVGELMTSFKTVQSATFLALQSLTIVGIIYFLLNFILSRLLRVIERRLTVSD
;
A
#
# COMPACT_ATOMS: atom_id res chain seq x y z
N MET A 1 -20.95 -6.05 -26.65
CA MET A 1 -20.31 -7.27 -26.12
C MET A 1 -19.32 -7.86 -27.12
N GLU A 2 -19.72 -8.11 -28.38
CA GLU A 2 -18.84 -8.70 -29.40
C GLU A 2 -17.49 -7.97 -29.58
N LYS A 3 -17.50 -6.64 -29.68
CA LYS A 3 -16.26 -5.83 -29.79
C LYS A 3 -15.34 -5.96 -28.56
N VAL A 4 -15.90 -6.09 -27.37
CA VAL A 4 -15.11 -6.29 -26.13
C VAL A 4 -14.39 -7.63 -26.19
N ILE A 5 -15.11 -8.71 -26.61
CA ILE A 5 -14.54 -10.04 -26.74
C ILE A 5 -13.43 -10.05 -27.81
N LYS A 6 -13.62 -9.40 -28.95
CA LYS A 6 -12.60 -9.31 -30.01
C LYS A 6 -11.35 -8.56 -29.53
N VAL A 7 -11.51 -7.48 -28.78
CA VAL A 7 -10.37 -6.73 -28.21
C VAL A 7 -9.65 -7.60 -27.18
N TRP A 8 -10.38 -8.30 -26.31
CA TRP A 8 -9.78 -9.20 -25.32
C TRP A 8 -8.96 -10.31 -26.01
N LEU A 9 -9.54 -11.04 -26.94
CA LEU A 9 -8.89 -12.15 -27.63
C LEU A 9 -7.60 -11.72 -28.36
N LYS A 10 -7.56 -10.49 -28.88
CA LYS A 10 -6.39 -9.97 -29.60
C LYS A 10 -5.30 -9.42 -28.66
N TYR A 11 -5.68 -8.79 -27.54
CA TYR A 11 -4.77 -8.01 -26.69
C TYR A 11 -4.63 -8.56 -25.27
N TYR A 12 -5.15 -9.76 -24.96
CA TYR A 12 -5.03 -10.34 -23.61
C TYR A 12 -3.60 -10.39 -23.07
N PRO A 13 -2.51 -10.60 -23.86
CA PRO A 13 -1.17 -10.61 -23.30
C PRO A 13 -0.76 -9.23 -22.73
N VAL A 14 -1.22 -8.13 -23.37
CA VAL A 14 -0.98 -6.77 -22.91
C VAL A 14 -1.66 -6.54 -21.55
N TYR A 15 -2.92 -6.97 -21.40
CA TYR A 15 -3.65 -6.85 -20.13
C TYR A 15 -3.06 -7.74 -19.02
N LEU A 16 -2.61 -8.97 -19.36
CA LEU A 16 -1.96 -9.84 -18.38
C LEU A 16 -0.62 -9.31 -17.94
N SER A 17 0.17 -8.72 -18.84
CA SER A 17 1.42 -8.04 -18.50
C SER A 17 1.17 -6.84 -17.57
N GLY A 18 0.14 -6.03 -17.86
CA GLY A 18 -0.24 -4.92 -16.99
C GLY A 18 -0.77 -5.38 -15.63
N LEU A 19 -1.54 -6.48 -15.58
CA LEU A 19 -1.98 -7.09 -14.33
C LEU A 19 -0.79 -7.53 -13.47
N TRP A 20 0.21 -8.18 -14.08
CA TRP A 20 1.44 -8.54 -13.40
C TRP A 20 2.19 -7.31 -12.89
N GLY A 21 2.30 -6.25 -13.71
CA GLY A 21 2.88 -4.96 -13.30
C GLY A 21 2.18 -4.37 -12.08
N THR A 22 0.84 -4.32 -12.11
CA THR A 22 0.03 -3.86 -10.97
C THR A 22 0.34 -4.65 -9.69
N LEU A 23 0.37 -5.98 -9.78
CA LEU A 23 0.59 -6.86 -8.63
C LEU A 23 1.98 -6.70 -8.03
N TRP A 24 3.02 -6.73 -8.87
CA TRP A 24 4.38 -6.64 -8.35
C TRP A 24 4.70 -5.24 -7.82
N ILE A 25 4.27 -4.15 -8.49
CA ILE A 25 4.42 -2.78 -7.98
C ILE A 25 3.75 -2.66 -6.61
N SER A 26 2.52 -3.17 -6.47
CA SER A 26 1.80 -3.14 -5.20
C SER A 26 2.50 -3.95 -4.11
N ALA A 27 2.99 -5.14 -4.44
CA ALA A 27 3.71 -5.99 -3.50
C ALA A 27 4.99 -5.34 -2.99
N VAL A 28 5.82 -4.80 -3.90
CA VAL A 28 7.05 -4.07 -3.54
C VAL A 28 6.72 -2.82 -2.73
N THR A 29 5.71 -2.05 -3.15
CA THR A 29 5.28 -0.84 -2.45
C THR A 29 4.89 -1.13 -1.01
N VAL A 30 4.02 -2.13 -0.78
CA VAL A 30 3.56 -2.45 0.58
C VAL A 30 4.66 -3.09 1.41
N PHE A 31 5.49 -3.95 0.83
CA PHE A 31 6.61 -4.55 1.55
C PHE A 31 7.62 -3.51 2.03
N LEU A 32 8.14 -2.67 1.12
CA LEU A 32 9.08 -1.60 1.48
C LEU A 32 8.41 -0.51 2.31
N GLY A 33 7.15 -0.19 2.00
CA GLY A 33 6.33 0.73 2.77
C GLY A 33 6.09 0.24 4.20
N ALA A 34 5.96 -1.07 4.43
CA ALA A 34 5.83 -1.64 5.77
C ALA A 34 7.15 -1.53 6.56
N LEU A 35 8.29 -1.78 5.92
CA LEU A 35 9.60 -1.60 6.57
C LEU A 35 9.82 -0.13 6.99
N LEU A 36 9.60 0.80 6.06
CA LEU A 36 9.74 2.24 6.35
C LEU A 36 8.67 2.71 7.34
N GLY A 37 7.42 2.27 7.18
CA GLY A 37 6.30 2.61 8.05
C GLY A 37 6.50 2.11 9.49
N MET A 38 7.13 0.96 9.67
CA MET A 38 7.53 0.47 10.99
C MET A 38 8.54 1.42 11.65
N VAL A 39 9.57 1.85 10.92
CA VAL A 39 10.53 2.84 11.43
C VAL A 39 9.83 4.14 11.83
N VAL A 40 8.95 4.66 10.97
CA VAL A 40 8.17 5.87 11.25
C VAL A 40 7.25 5.68 12.46
N ALA A 41 6.59 4.52 12.61
CA ALA A 41 5.76 4.21 13.78
C ALA A 41 6.58 4.19 15.07
N LEU A 42 7.76 3.57 15.06
CA LEU A 42 8.67 3.57 16.22
C LEU A 42 9.13 4.99 16.59
N MET A 43 9.45 5.82 15.59
CA MET A 43 9.78 7.23 15.84
C MET A 43 8.62 8.00 16.50
N ARG A 44 7.39 7.78 16.03
CA ARG A 44 6.16 8.39 16.59
C ARG A 44 5.87 7.95 18.03
N MET A 45 6.24 6.74 18.37
CA MET A 45 6.08 6.18 19.72
C MET A 45 7.27 6.48 20.65
N SER A 46 8.34 7.09 20.13
CA SER A 46 9.55 7.44 20.89
C SER A 46 9.28 8.44 22.02
N ARG A 47 10.06 8.32 23.10
CA ARG A 47 10.09 9.32 24.18
C ARG A 47 10.76 10.64 23.75
N LEU A 48 11.59 10.60 22.70
CA LEU A 48 12.29 11.78 22.17
C LEU A 48 11.32 12.67 21.40
N LYS A 49 11.04 13.86 21.92
CA LYS A 49 10.09 14.82 21.32
C LYS A 49 10.42 15.16 19.87
N ILE A 50 11.72 15.26 19.53
CA ILE A 50 12.16 15.62 18.18
C ILE A 50 11.82 14.53 17.16
N LEU A 51 12.05 13.25 17.48
CA LEU A 51 11.71 12.13 16.59
C LEU A 51 10.19 12.04 16.36
N ARG A 52 9.42 12.24 17.42
CA ARG A 52 7.95 12.29 17.35
C ARG A 52 7.45 13.45 16.51
N LEU A 53 8.06 14.64 16.65
CA LEU A 53 7.69 15.82 15.85
C LEU A 53 7.97 15.58 14.38
N ILE A 54 9.20 15.16 14.02
CA ILE A 54 9.59 14.90 12.62
C ILE A 54 8.67 13.86 11.97
N SER A 55 8.42 12.74 12.66
CA SER A 55 7.58 11.67 12.13
C SER A 55 6.11 12.05 12.02
N ASN A 56 5.59 12.89 12.93
CA ASN A 56 4.23 13.40 12.81
C ASN A 56 4.09 14.33 11.60
N VAL A 57 5.00 15.29 11.43
CA VAL A 57 5.01 16.20 10.27
C VAL A 57 5.11 15.41 8.96
N TYR A 58 6.01 14.40 8.90
CA TYR A 58 6.12 13.50 7.76
C TYR A 58 4.78 12.82 7.39
N VAL A 59 4.12 12.24 8.39
CA VAL A 59 2.84 11.56 8.18
C VAL A 59 1.73 12.53 7.79
N GLU A 60 1.67 13.71 8.41
CA GLU A 60 0.67 14.76 8.10
C GLU A 60 0.82 15.26 6.66
N ILE A 61 2.04 15.53 6.21
CA ILE A 61 2.29 15.98 4.83
C ILE A 61 1.84 14.91 3.82
N LEU A 62 2.27 13.66 4.02
CA LEU A 62 1.98 12.59 3.05
C LEU A 62 0.51 12.17 3.01
N ARG A 63 -0.17 12.24 4.14
CA ARG A 63 -1.61 11.93 4.21
C ARG A 63 -2.49 13.16 3.88
N GLY A 64 -1.94 14.36 4.00
CA GLY A 64 -2.62 15.62 3.72
C GLY A 64 -2.47 16.12 2.29
N THR A 65 -1.65 15.47 1.46
CA THR A 65 -1.43 15.88 0.06
C THR A 65 -1.88 14.80 -0.94
N PRO A 66 -2.35 15.19 -2.14
CA PRO A 66 -2.75 14.22 -3.17
C PRO A 66 -1.57 13.34 -3.60
N ILE A 67 -1.79 12.02 -3.67
CA ILE A 67 -0.76 11.08 -4.10
C ILE A 67 -0.22 11.40 -5.50
N LEU A 68 -1.05 11.84 -6.43
CA LEU A 68 -0.60 12.23 -7.78
C LEU A 68 0.42 13.37 -7.73
N LEU A 69 0.23 14.34 -6.83
CA LEU A 69 1.20 15.41 -6.61
C LEU A 69 2.54 14.86 -6.11
N GLN A 70 2.50 13.91 -5.19
CA GLN A 70 3.71 13.24 -4.67
C GLN A 70 4.44 12.46 -5.78
N LEU A 71 3.71 11.75 -6.65
CA LEU A 71 4.28 11.06 -7.80
C LEU A 71 5.05 12.04 -8.71
N TYR A 72 4.49 13.21 -9.02
CA TYR A 72 5.18 14.24 -9.80
C TYR A 72 6.42 14.79 -9.08
N PHE A 73 6.36 15.02 -7.77
CA PHE A 73 7.53 15.47 -7.00
C PHE A 73 8.67 14.46 -7.06
N PHE A 74 8.37 13.18 -6.93
CA PHE A 74 9.39 12.15 -7.01
C PHE A 74 9.92 11.97 -8.44
N TRP A 75 9.05 11.97 -9.43
CA TRP A 75 9.43 11.82 -10.82
C TRP A 75 10.33 12.94 -11.33
N ILE A 76 10.04 14.20 -10.96
CA ILE A 76 10.80 15.38 -11.39
C ILE A 76 11.99 15.65 -10.44
N GLY A 77 11.78 15.47 -9.15
CA GLY A 77 12.72 15.90 -8.11
C GLY A 77 13.76 14.85 -7.75
N LEU A 78 13.37 13.59 -7.60
CA LEU A 78 14.27 12.55 -7.12
C LEU A 78 15.52 12.36 -8.03
N PRO A 79 15.41 12.35 -9.37
CA PRO A 79 16.59 12.24 -10.24
C PRO A 79 17.58 13.40 -10.09
N LYS A 80 17.14 14.56 -9.59
CA LYS A 80 18.02 15.72 -9.37
C LYS A 80 18.77 15.66 -8.03
N LEU A 81 18.31 14.81 -7.11
CA LEU A 81 18.88 14.68 -5.76
C LEU A 81 19.90 13.56 -5.64
N VAL A 82 19.94 12.64 -6.59
CA VAL A 82 20.86 11.50 -6.58
C VAL A 82 21.88 11.59 -7.71
N PRO A 83 23.12 11.09 -7.53
CA PRO A 83 24.18 11.19 -8.52
C PRO A 83 24.15 10.10 -9.60
N PHE A 84 23.09 9.33 -9.70
CA PHE A 84 22.91 8.23 -10.64
C PHE A 84 21.54 8.33 -11.35
N GLU A 85 21.45 7.75 -12.53
CA GLU A 85 20.21 7.75 -13.31
C GLU A 85 19.16 6.83 -12.68
N LEU A 86 17.93 7.36 -12.55
CA LEU A 86 16.76 6.63 -12.10
C LEU A 86 15.78 6.46 -13.25
N THR A 87 15.23 5.27 -13.38
CA THR A 87 14.13 5.02 -14.30
C THR A 87 12.80 5.57 -13.74
N ASP A 88 11.84 5.87 -14.65
CA ASP A 88 10.51 6.34 -14.25
C ASP A 88 9.86 5.43 -13.22
N ILE A 89 9.95 4.10 -13.43
CA ILE A 89 9.37 3.13 -12.50
C ILE A 89 10.01 3.19 -11.10
N GLN A 90 11.32 3.43 -11.01
CA GLN A 90 12.01 3.57 -9.71
C GLN A 90 11.53 4.82 -8.97
N CYS A 91 11.39 5.94 -9.67
CA CYS A 91 10.86 7.19 -9.09
C CYS A 91 9.42 7.00 -8.60
N ILE A 92 8.57 6.38 -9.39
CA ILE A 92 7.16 6.17 -9.06
C ILE A 92 7.01 5.16 -7.91
N VAL A 93 7.74 4.04 -7.93
CA VAL A 93 7.73 3.07 -6.83
C VAL A 93 8.23 3.72 -5.54
N ALA A 94 9.30 4.53 -5.59
CA ALA A 94 9.79 5.26 -4.41
C ALA A 94 8.71 6.19 -3.82
N ALA A 95 8.00 6.94 -4.66
CA ALA A 95 6.90 7.78 -4.22
C ALA A 95 5.76 6.98 -3.57
N LEU A 96 5.36 5.86 -4.18
CA LEU A 96 4.33 4.97 -3.65
C LEU A 96 4.76 4.37 -2.30
N VAL A 97 6.03 3.94 -2.17
CA VAL A 97 6.60 3.41 -0.91
C VAL A 97 6.56 4.45 0.20
N VAL A 98 7.00 5.68 -0.09
CA VAL A 98 6.99 6.78 0.89
C VAL A 98 5.56 7.11 1.31
N ASN A 99 4.63 7.18 0.37
CA ASN A 99 3.21 7.39 0.67
C ASN A 99 2.65 6.26 1.53
N ALA A 100 2.79 4.99 1.10
CA ALA A 100 2.31 3.83 1.83
C ALA A 100 2.89 3.75 3.26
N SER A 101 4.16 4.13 3.45
CA SER A 101 4.80 4.11 4.76
C SER A 101 4.10 5.01 5.80
N ALA A 102 3.56 6.15 5.36
CA ALA A 102 2.81 7.05 6.22
C ALA A 102 1.49 6.41 6.69
N PHE A 103 0.75 5.77 5.77
CA PHE A 103 -0.48 5.04 6.11
C PHE A 103 -0.21 3.83 6.99
N ILE A 104 0.82 3.04 6.65
CA ILE A 104 1.21 1.85 7.43
C ILE A 104 1.69 2.23 8.84
N SER A 105 2.43 3.33 8.99
CA SER A 105 2.83 3.81 10.31
C SER A 105 1.63 4.12 11.21
N GLU A 106 0.56 4.65 10.63
CA GLU A 106 -0.69 4.92 11.34
C GLU A 106 -1.43 3.63 11.68
N ILE A 107 -1.47 2.66 10.75
CA ILE A 107 -2.05 1.33 10.99
C ILE A 107 -1.35 0.65 12.17
N ILE A 108 -0.01 0.68 12.21
CA ILE A 108 0.76 0.09 13.31
C ILE A 108 0.44 0.80 14.62
N ARG A 109 0.48 2.14 14.64
CA ARG A 109 0.18 2.95 15.83
C ARG A 109 -1.25 2.68 16.34
N ALA A 110 -2.23 2.66 15.46
CA ALA A 110 -3.62 2.40 15.78
C ALA A 110 -3.84 0.97 16.29
N GLY A 111 -3.20 -0.03 15.66
CA GLY A 111 -3.30 -1.43 16.08
C GLY A 111 -2.72 -1.69 17.47
N ILE A 112 -1.59 -1.03 17.80
CA ILE A 112 -1.02 -1.08 19.16
C ILE A 112 -1.93 -0.36 20.14
N GLY A 113 -2.48 0.80 19.76
CA GLY A 113 -3.38 1.59 20.59
C GLY A 113 -4.76 0.97 20.82
N ALA A 114 -5.15 0.00 19.99
CA ALA A 114 -6.42 -0.73 20.12
C ALA A 114 -6.38 -1.85 21.16
N VAL A 115 -5.17 -2.23 21.64
CA VAL A 115 -5.07 -3.22 22.73
C VAL A 115 -5.56 -2.62 24.03
N ASP A 116 -6.39 -3.38 24.76
CA ASP A 116 -7.03 -2.94 26.00
C ASP A 116 -5.99 -2.43 27.02
N LYS A 117 -6.27 -1.27 27.62
CA LYS A 117 -5.38 -0.65 28.61
C LYS A 117 -5.19 -1.49 29.85
N GLY A 118 -6.18 -2.31 30.23
CA GLY A 118 -6.09 -3.23 31.36
C GLY A 118 -4.98 -4.26 31.17
N GLN A 119 -4.65 -4.65 29.92
CA GLN A 119 -3.51 -5.52 29.64
C GLN A 119 -2.18 -4.86 30.03
N TRP A 120 -2.03 -3.56 29.76
CA TRP A 120 -0.87 -2.78 30.18
C TRP A 120 -0.79 -2.66 31.71
N GLU A 121 -1.89 -2.34 32.35
CA GLU A 121 -1.99 -2.13 33.80
C GLU A 121 -1.75 -3.43 34.56
N ALA A 122 -2.40 -4.52 34.16
CA ALA A 122 -2.21 -5.83 34.78
C ALA A 122 -0.77 -6.31 34.68
N ALA A 123 -0.15 -6.19 33.49
CA ALA A 123 1.23 -6.61 33.27
C ALA A 123 2.24 -5.81 34.12
N ARG A 124 2.02 -4.50 34.26
CA ARG A 124 2.84 -3.67 35.15
C ARG A 124 2.63 -3.99 36.62
N SER A 125 1.41 -4.29 37.04
CA SER A 125 1.09 -4.63 38.43
C SER A 125 1.82 -5.89 38.93
N ILE A 126 2.12 -6.84 38.02
CA ILE A 126 2.92 -8.04 38.35
C ILE A 126 4.44 -7.82 38.14
N GLY A 127 4.88 -6.55 37.91
CA GLY A 127 6.29 -6.18 37.86
C GLY A 127 7.01 -6.45 36.53
N LEU A 128 6.29 -6.69 35.42
CA LEU A 128 6.92 -6.86 34.12
C LEU A 128 7.55 -5.54 33.61
N SER A 129 8.75 -5.66 33.05
CA SER A 129 9.38 -4.49 32.40
C SER A 129 8.62 -4.06 31.15
N GLU A 130 8.68 -2.78 30.80
CA GLU A 130 8.03 -2.20 29.61
C GLU A 130 8.34 -2.99 28.33
N ALA A 131 9.58 -3.48 28.17
CA ALA A 131 9.97 -4.28 27.02
C ALA A 131 9.24 -5.63 26.99
N HIS A 132 9.10 -6.31 28.14
CA HIS A 132 8.35 -7.56 28.23
C HIS A 132 6.86 -7.34 28.02
N VAL A 133 6.28 -6.28 28.59
CA VAL A 133 4.87 -5.90 28.36
C VAL A 133 4.64 -5.72 26.85
N MET A 134 5.48 -4.93 26.19
CA MET A 134 5.33 -4.66 24.75
C MET A 134 5.48 -5.95 23.94
N THR A 135 6.54 -6.72 24.12
CA THR A 135 6.88 -7.84 23.24
C THR A 135 6.09 -9.12 23.51
N ARG A 136 5.70 -9.37 24.76
CA ARG A 136 5.03 -10.62 25.17
C ARG A 136 3.52 -10.52 25.28
N ILE A 137 2.99 -9.32 25.51
CA ILE A 137 1.56 -9.13 25.78
C ILE A 137 0.91 -8.27 24.69
N ILE A 138 1.45 -7.07 24.44
CA ILE A 138 0.80 -6.09 23.56
C ILE A 138 1.01 -6.42 22.09
N LEU A 139 2.25 -6.66 21.67
CA LEU A 139 2.56 -6.87 20.26
C LEU A 139 1.85 -8.09 19.63
N PRO A 140 1.74 -9.26 20.30
CA PRO A 140 0.96 -10.38 19.76
C PRO A 140 -0.51 -10.06 19.54
N GLN A 141 -1.12 -9.27 20.43
CA GLN A 141 -2.51 -8.82 20.28
C GLN A 141 -2.62 -7.72 19.20
N ALA A 142 -1.70 -6.75 19.19
CA ALA A 142 -1.66 -5.70 18.20
C ALA A 142 -1.53 -6.23 16.77
N VAL A 143 -0.75 -7.28 16.54
CA VAL A 143 -0.60 -7.92 15.21
C VAL A 143 -1.94 -8.41 14.68
N LYS A 144 -2.83 -8.93 15.52
CA LYS A 144 -4.18 -9.36 15.11
C LYS A 144 -5.00 -8.19 14.55
N ASN A 145 -4.81 -6.98 15.10
CA ASN A 145 -5.48 -5.75 14.63
C ASN A 145 -4.78 -5.15 13.40
N ILE A 146 -3.44 -5.21 13.36
CA ILE A 146 -2.61 -4.63 12.30
C ILE A 146 -2.76 -5.41 11.00
N LEU A 147 -2.75 -6.73 11.03
CA LEU A 147 -2.68 -7.57 9.84
C LEU A 147 -3.86 -7.38 8.87
N PRO A 148 -5.13 -7.35 9.33
CA PRO A 148 -6.27 -7.03 8.46
C PRO A 148 -6.17 -5.65 7.82
N ALA A 149 -5.74 -4.65 8.60
CA ALA A 149 -5.58 -3.29 8.11
C ALA A 149 -4.45 -3.18 7.05
N LEU A 150 -3.33 -3.91 7.21
CA LEU A 150 -2.28 -4.01 6.20
C LEU A 150 -2.76 -4.68 4.91
N CYS A 151 -3.57 -5.73 5.02
CA CYS A 151 -4.17 -6.36 3.85
C CYS A 151 -5.13 -5.41 3.12
N ASN A 152 -5.89 -4.59 3.85
CA ASN A 152 -6.71 -3.53 3.26
C ASN A 152 -5.85 -2.46 2.58
N GLU A 153 -4.72 -2.08 3.16
CA GLU A 153 -3.77 -1.15 2.56
C GLU A 153 -3.18 -1.72 1.27
N PHE A 154 -2.88 -3.03 1.22
CA PHE A 154 -2.47 -3.68 -0.02
C PHE A 154 -3.53 -3.57 -1.13
N ILE A 155 -4.81 -3.84 -0.82
CA ILE A 155 -5.92 -3.70 -1.77
C ILE A 155 -6.08 -2.23 -2.23
N SER A 156 -5.88 -1.28 -1.34
CA SER A 156 -5.90 0.16 -1.66
C SER A 156 -4.74 0.53 -2.60
N THR A 157 -3.54 0.03 -2.30
CA THR A 157 -2.34 0.22 -3.12
C THR A 157 -2.52 -0.35 -4.53
N VAL A 158 -3.11 -1.55 -4.68
CA VAL A 158 -3.45 -2.14 -5.99
C VAL A 158 -4.27 -1.19 -6.85
N LYS A 159 -5.25 -0.50 -6.27
CA LYS A 159 -6.03 0.53 -6.99
C LYS A 159 -5.21 1.80 -7.24
N GLY A 160 -4.42 2.19 -6.26
CA GLY A 160 -3.58 3.39 -6.30
C GLY A 160 -2.49 3.35 -7.38
N THR A 161 -1.97 2.14 -7.72
CA THR A 161 -0.97 1.99 -8.79
C THR A 161 -1.48 2.47 -10.15
N SER A 162 -2.81 2.54 -10.38
CA SER A 162 -3.39 3.07 -11.62
C SER A 162 -2.93 4.49 -11.96
N LEU A 163 -2.55 5.29 -10.96
CA LEU A 163 -1.98 6.62 -11.15
C LEU A 163 -0.59 6.60 -11.80
N ALA A 164 0.15 5.48 -11.70
CA ALA A 164 1.44 5.30 -12.36
C ALA A 164 1.31 5.31 -13.90
N SER A 165 0.11 5.05 -14.43
CA SER A 165 -0.19 5.16 -15.86
C SER A 165 0.03 6.57 -16.42
N VAL A 166 -0.01 7.60 -15.60
CA VAL A 166 0.27 8.99 -16.01
C VAL A 166 1.73 9.11 -16.48
N PHE A 167 2.61 8.30 -15.93
CA PHE A 167 4.04 8.23 -16.21
C PHE A 167 4.42 7.04 -17.11
N PHE A 168 3.45 6.42 -17.77
CA PHE A 168 3.62 5.25 -18.65
C PHE A 168 4.32 4.05 -17.98
N VAL A 169 4.30 3.97 -16.67
CA VAL A 169 4.79 2.79 -15.94
C VAL A 169 3.89 1.60 -16.26
N GLY A 170 4.49 0.45 -16.59
CA GLY A 170 3.80 -0.74 -17.10
C GLY A 170 2.92 -1.42 -16.05
N GLU A 171 1.67 -0.98 -15.94
CA GLU A 171 0.61 -1.52 -15.09
C GLU A 171 -0.72 -1.61 -15.85
N LEU A 172 -1.77 -2.06 -15.22
CA LEU A 172 -3.04 -2.42 -15.87
C LEU A 172 -3.73 -1.21 -16.56
N MET A 173 -3.69 -0.01 -15.95
CA MET A 173 -4.27 1.19 -16.58
C MET A 173 -3.41 1.70 -17.75
N THR A 174 -2.10 1.44 -17.74
CA THR A 174 -1.22 1.67 -18.90
C THR A 174 -1.59 0.73 -20.05
N SER A 175 -1.97 -0.53 -19.75
CA SER A 175 -2.46 -1.45 -20.77
C SER A 175 -3.73 -0.94 -21.46
N PHE A 176 -4.65 -0.29 -20.71
CA PHE A 176 -5.79 0.40 -21.30
C PHE A 176 -5.33 1.43 -22.34
N LYS A 177 -4.41 2.34 -21.96
CA LYS A 177 -3.91 3.39 -22.85
C LYS A 177 -3.26 2.82 -24.10
N THR A 178 -2.45 1.77 -23.95
CA THR A 178 -1.77 1.09 -25.06
C THR A 178 -2.78 0.50 -26.06
N VAL A 179 -3.77 -0.24 -25.57
CA VAL A 179 -4.78 -0.86 -26.45
C VAL A 179 -5.72 0.18 -27.05
N GLN A 180 -6.09 1.21 -26.30
CA GLN A 180 -6.88 2.34 -26.82
C GLN A 180 -6.16 3.04 -27.98
N SER A 181 -4.87 3.34 -27.82
CA SER A 181 -4.08 4.00 -28.87
C SER A 181 -3.96 3.14 -30.14
N ALA A 182 -3.87 1.81 -29.99
CA ALA A 182 -3.75 0.89 -31.12
C ALA A 182 -5.10 0.61 -31.83
N THR A 183 -6.23 0.79 -31.16
CA THR A 183 -7.54 0.33 -31.68
C THR A 183 -8.57 1.43 -31.82
N PHE A 184 -8.37 2.57 -31.16
CA PHE A 184 -9.35 3.66 -30.95
C PHE A 184 -10.65 3.21 -30.25
N LEU A 185 -10.64 2.03 -29.60
CA LEU A 185 -11.78 1.43 -28.89
C LEU A 185 -11.67 1.69 -27.39
N ALA A 186 -11.79 2.96 -26.97
CA ALA A 186 -11.59 3.40 -25.59
C ALA A 186 -12.54 2.69 -24.60
N LEU A 187 -13.85 2.71 -24.86
CA LEU A 187 -14.85 2.15 -23.97
C LEU A 187 -14.69 0.64 -23.79
N GLN A 188 -14.38 -0.09 -24.88
CA GLN A 188 -14.19 -1.53 -24.84
C GLN A 188 -12.94 -1.90 -24.03
N SER A 189 -11.82 -1.21 -24.24
CA SER A 189 -10.58 -1.43 -23.50
C SER A 189 -10.75 -1.05 -22.02
N LEU A 190 -11.43 0.06 -21.72
CA LEU A 190 -11.71 0.47 -20.34
C LEU A 190 -12.63 -0.53 -19.62
N THR A 191 -13.62 -1.10 -20.30
CA THR A 191 -14.50 -2.14 -19.77
C THR A 191 -13.70 -3.38 -19.36
N ILE A 192 -12.74 -3.80 -20.20
CA ILE A 192 -11.87 -4.96 -19.91
C ILE A 192 -11.06 -4.69 -18.64
N VAL A 193 -10.38 -3.55 -18.58
CA VAL A 193 -9.57 -3.16 -17.41
C VAL A 193 -10.42 -3.04 -16.16
N GLY A 194 -11.63 -2.47 -16.27
CA GLY A 194 -12.57 -2.38 -15.16
C GLY A 194 -12.98 -3.75 -14.62
N ILE A 195 -13.25 -4.71 -15.51
CA ILE A 195 -13.56 -6.11 -15.12
C ILE A 195 -12.36 -6.74 -14.41
N ILE A 196 -11.14 -6.58 -14.94
CA ILE A 196 -9.94 -7.16 -14.35
C ILE A 196 -9.70 -6.57 -12.94
N TYR A 197 -9.78 -5.24 -12.76
CA TYR A 197 -9.67 -4.61 -11.45
C TYR A 197 -10.75 -5.09 -10.49
N PHE A 198 -12.00 -5.20 -10.96
CA PHE A 198 -13.10 -5.70 -10.13
C PHE A 198 -12.83 -7.12 -9.65
N LEU A 199 -12.48 -8.05 -10.56
CA LEU A 199 -12.19 -9.43 -10.21
C LEU A 199 -10.99 -9.55 -9.28
N LEU A 200 -9.89 -8.82 -9.56
CA LEU A 200 -8.71 -8.79 -8.72
C LEU A 200 -9.04 -8.33 -7.30
N ASN A 201 -9.70 -7.18 -7.15
CA ASN A 201 -10.07 -6.66 -5.83
C ASN A 201 -11.08 -7.54 -5.12
N PHE A 202 -12.02 -8.16 -5.85
CA PHE A 202 -12.98 -9.11 -5.29
C PHE A 202 -12.27 -10.34 -4.70
N ILE A 203 -11.32 -10.94 -5.45
CA ILE A 203 -10.54 -12.09 -4.97
C ILE A 203 -9.71 -11.70 -3.74
N LEU A 204 -8.98 -10.59 -3.80
CA LEU A 204 -8.16 -10.11 -2.68
C LEU A 204 -9.02 -9.84 -1.43
N SER A 205 -10.18 -9.22 -1.59
CA SER A 205 -11.10 -8.98 -0.47
C SER A 205 -11.69 -10.27 0.11
N ARG A 206 -11.87 -11.31 -0.70
CA ARG A 206 -12.30 -12.63 -0.19
C ARG A 206 -11.19 -13.32 0.59
N LEU A 207 -9.96 -13.25 0.12
CA LEU A 207 -8.78 -13.77 0.84
C LEU A 207 -8.59 -13.06 2.18
N LEU A 208 -8.72 -11.73 2.19
CA LEU A 208 -8.66 -10.95 3.42
C LEU A 208 -9.68 -11.42 4.46
N ARG A 209 -10.94 -11.60 4.09
CA ARG A 209 -11.99 -12.10 5.01
C ARG A 209 -11.66 -13.49 5.59
N VAL A 210 -10.96 -14.35 4.86
CA VAL A 210 -10.52 -15.64 5.40
C VAL A 210 -9.43 -15.44 6.46
N ILE A 211 -8.50 -14.51 6.24
CA ILE A 211 -7.45 -14.16 7.21
C ILE A 211 -8.08 -13.58 8.48
N GLU A 212 -8.99 -12.62 8.34
CA GLU A 212 -9.70 -12.00 9.46
C GLU A 212 -10.40 -13.04 10.33
N ARG A 213 -11.17 -13.95 9.71
CA ARG A 213 -11.87 -15.02 10.44
C ARG A 213 -10.93 -15.91 11.23
N ARG A 214 -9.76 -16.27 10.66
CA ARG A 214 -8.78 -17.11 11.35
C ARG A 214 -8.13 -16.40 12.55
N LEU A 215 -7.96 -15.09 12.47
CA LEU A 215 -7.38 -14.30 13.56
C LEU A 215 -8.38 -14.10 14.72
N THR A 216 -9.70 -13.99 14.41
CA THR A 216 -10.74 -13.80 15.41
C THR A 216 -11.10 -15.09 16.17
N VAL A 217 -10.97 -16.26 15.53
CA VAL A 217 -11.29 -17.57 16.16
C VAL A 217 -10.23 -18.02 17.19
N SER A 218 -9.08 -17.33 17.28
CA SER A 218 -8.01 -17.67 18.23
C SER A 218 -8.09 -16.87 19.53
N ASP A 219 -9.20 -16.25 19.82
CA ASP A 219 -9.58 -15.64 21.09
C ASP A 219 -10.63 -16.51 21.78
#